data_2f9fb0025424b6e6f5236f717de680d0
#
_entry.id   2f9fb0025424b6e6f5236f717de680d0
#
_cell.length_a   1.000
_cell.length_b   1.000
_cell.length_c   1.000
_cell.angle_alpha   90.00
_cell.angle_beta   90.00
_cell.angle_gamma   90.00
#
_symmetry.space_group_name_H-M   'P 1'
#
loop_
_entity.id
_entity.type
_entity.pdbx_description
1 polymer ?
#
loop_
_entity_poly.entity_id
_entity_poly.type
_entity_poly.pdbx_seq_one_letter_code
_entity_poly.pdbx_strand_id
1 'polypeptide(L)'
;MSKYNTNGLPWSHGLGKEVTDCVTAKEVMQKAKLDWTVEKCELVAKMPFNINGNNDVDERNGDFSYKGNIYRECPKAYGTYRTDVNLPLGIVKDKYKVVQNLDAFDFFDDAIGKDKALWQKAGLFGVGQKIFVTAKLPITIKVGNDEVENYLVFSNSHDGSSSINILFTPIRVICTNMLNSALKNSDSYIRIRHTESAKEKLQTGAEILRIAAKHATSTQELYNALQVINMSDDEVMKYILNLNLTEQEKGLLAEYSDTKTAIKRLYNRDFTTMEHVGVSTRKMNTIVNMFEYYMDGIGQKEIAGTAWGAYNAVTGFYSNVANLSGEKRMDSLLYGSANNVMNRALNLAFAEAV
;
A
#
# COMPACT_ATOMS: atom_id res chain seq x y z
N MET A 1 -18.36 -20.61 -10.05
CA MET A 1 -17.16 -20.00 -9.44
C MET A 1 -17.42 -18.52 -9.28
N SER A 2 -17.16 -17.94 -8.12
CA SER A 2 -17.34 -16.49 -7.91
C SER A 2 -16.48 -15.70 -8.90
N LYS A 3 -17.06 -14.69 -9.54
CA LYS A 3 -16.37 -13.75 -10.44
C LYS A 3 -15.25 -13.00 -9.68
N TYR A 4 -15.31 -13.00 -8.36
CA TYR A 4 -14.43 -12.25 -7.47
C TYR A 4 -13.50 -13.18 -6.70
N ASN A 5 -12.22 -12.84 -6.68
CA ASN A 5 -11.19 -13.64 -6.02
C ASN A 5 -11.08 -13.23 -4.54
N THR A 6 -11.68 -14.03 -3.65
CA THR A 6 -11.70 -13.79 -2.20
C THR A 6 -10.70 -14.63 -1.42
N ASN A 7 -9.74 -15.21 -2.09
CA ASN A 7 -8.77 -16.10 -1.46
C ASN A 7 -7.76 -15.32 -0.61
N GLY A 8 -8.22 -14.78 0.52
CA GLY A 8 -7.38 -14.26 1.58
C GLY A 8 -7.15 -12.76 1.58
N LEU A 9 -6.39 -12.31 2.56
CA LEU A 9 -6.04 -10.91 2.82
C LEU A 9 -5.35 -10.25 1.61
N PRO A 10 -5.39 -8.91 1.46
CA PRO A 10 -4.83 -8.20 0.31
C PRO A 10 -3.37 -8.55 -0.04
N TRP A 11 -2.58 -8.92 0.95
CA TRP A 11 -1.20 -9.40 0.80
C TRP A 11 -1.07 -10.91 0.59
N SER A 12 -2.18 -11.68 0.56
CA SER A 12 -2.11 -13.15 0.40
C SER A 12 -1.82 -13.63 -1.02
N HIS A 13 -1.84 -12.74 -2.01
CA HIS A 13 -1.70 -13.08 -3.43
C HIS A 13 -0.25 -13.32 -3.85
N GLY A 14 0.35 -14.40 -3.36
CA GLY A 14 1.68 -14.85 -3.79
C GLY A 14 2.87 -14.10 -3.18
N LEU A 15 2.65 -13.16 -2.24
CA LEU A 15 3.72 -12.43 -1.57
C LEU A 15 4.02 -13.02 -0.19
N GLY A 16 5.30 -13.17 0.10
CA GLY A 16 5.81 -13.56 1.41
C GLY A 16 5.43 -14.98 1.83
N LYS A 17 5.76 -15.28 3.07
CA LYS A 17 5.44 -16.53 3.76
C LYS A 17 4.35 -16.29 4.79
N GLU A 18 3.45 -17.24 4.94
CA GLU A 18 2.52 -17.28 6.07
C GLU A 18 3.29 -17.61 7.36
N VAL A 19 3.06 -16.81 8.40
CA VAL A 19 3.79 -16.87 9.67
C VAL A 19 2.84 -16.86 10.87
N THR A 20 1.62 -17.31 10.66
CA THR A 20 0.53 -17.33 11.66
C THR A 20 0.80 -18.23 12.84
N ASP A 21 1.69 -19.20 12.70
CA ASP A 21 2.14 -20.14 13.75
C ASP A 21 3.39 -19.63 14.52
N CYS A 22 3.97 -18.50 14.12
CA CYS A 22 5.10 -17.90 14.81
C CYS A 22 4.63 -17.09 16.03
N VAL A 23 5.39 -17.17 17.12
CA VAL A 23 5.12 -16.42 18.36
C VAL A 23 6.02 -15.21 18.50
N THR A 24 7.25 -15.30 18.03
CA THR A 24 8.27 -14.26 18.17
C THR A 24 8.71 -13.68 16.82
N ALA A 25 9.20 -12.44 16.82
CA ALA A 25 9.82 -11.80 15.67
C ALA A 25 10.94 -12.65 15.05
N LYS A 26 11.75 -13.29 15.89
CA LYS A 26 12.83 -14.17 15.45
C LYS A 26 12.32 -15.38 14.64
N GLU A 27 11.25 -16.02 15.11
CA GLU A 27 10.63 -17.14 14.39
C GLU A 27 10.06 -16.68 13.04
N VAL A 28 9.41 -15.49 13.00
CA VAL A 28 8.90 -14.89 11.78
C VAL A 28 10.03 -14.67 10.78
N MET A 29 11.16 -14.09 11.21
CA MET A 29 12.32 -13.85 10.35
C MET A 29 12.89 -15.15 9.76
N GLN A 30 13.09 -16.16 10.61
CA GLN A 30 13.62 -17.46 10.18
C GLN A 30 12.67 -18.13 9.17
N LYS A 31 11.37 -18.18 9.47
CA LYS A 31 10.38 -18.79 8.58
C LYS A 31 10.24 -18.05 7.26
N ALA A 32 10.30 -16.74 7.29
CA ALA A 32 10.24 -15.89 6.10
C ALA A 32 11.58 -15.77 5.35
N LYS A 33 12.67 -16.34 5.89
CA LYS A 33 14.04 -16.24 5.37
C LYS A 33 14.51 -14.77 5.26
N LEU A 34 14.29 -14.02 6.33
CA LEU A 34 14.66 -12.62 6.45
C LEU A 34 15.78 -12.38 7.48
N ASP A 35 16.43 -13.44 7.94
CA ASP A 35 17.48 -13.47 8.97
C ASP A 35 18.88 -13.10 8.45
N TRP A 36 18.95 -12.45 7.29
CA TRP A 36 20.15 -11.88 6.70
C TRP A 36 20.38 -10.42 7.16
N THR A 37 21.63 -9.97 7.03
CA THR A 37 22.01 -8.58 7.33
C THR A 37 22.33 -7.78 6.06
N VAL A 38 22.35 -6.47 6.23
CA VAL A 38 22.67 -5.50 5.15
C VAL A 38 23.86 -4.67 5.58
N GLU A 39 24.82 -4.51 4.68
CA GLU A 39 25.97 -3.65 4.86
C GLU A 39 26.08 -2.61 3.74
N LYS A 40 26.88 -1.58 3.99
CA LYS A 40 27.25 -0.58 2.99
C LYS A 40 28.61 -0.92 2.39
N CYS A 41 28.74 -0.70 1.08
CA CYS A 41 30.03 -0.75 0.39
C CYS A 41 30.26 0.52 -0.39
N GLU A 42 31.50 0.80 -0.70
CA GLU A 42 31.89 1.87 -1.61
C GLU A 42 31.37 1.60 -3.02
N LEU A 43 31.02 2.67 -3.71
CA LEU A 43 30.61 2.62 -5.11
C LEU A 43 31.67 3.21 -5.99
N VAL A 44 31.88 2.57 -7.13
CA VAL A 44 32.78 3.06 -8.16
C VAL A 44 32.05 3.23 -9.49
N ALA A 45 32.34 4.30 -10.17
CA ALA A 45 31.86 4.57 -11.51
C ALA A 45 32.89 4.05 -12.54
N LYS A 46 32.41 3.28 -13.50
CA LYS A 46 33.21 2.93 -14.67
C LYS A 46 33.35 4.16 -15.58
N MET A 47 34.56 4.67 -15.78
CA MET A 47 34.82 5.80 -16.65
C MET A 47 34.85 5.37 -18.11
N PRO A 48 34.32 6.18 -19.03
CA PRO A 48 34.49 5.96 -20.47
C PRO A 48 35.98 6.04 -20.84
N PHE A 49 36.40 5.14 -21.73
CA PHE A 49 37.76 5.22 -22.28
C PHE A 49 37.89 6.50 -23.11
N ASN A 50 38.83 7.37 -22.74
CA ASN A 50 39.09 8.59 -23.47
C ASN A 50 40.24 8.35 -24.47
N ILE A 51 39.93 8.30 -25.75
CA ILE A 51 40.90 8.05 -26.82
C ILE A 51 41.94 9.18 -26.92
N ASN A 52 41.59 10.38 -26.49
CA ASN A 52 42.41 11.60 -26.63
C ASN A 52 42.93 12.18 -25.30
N GLY A 53 42.73 11.52 -24.19
CA GLY A 53 43.09 12.02 -22.87
C GLY A 53 43.98 11.09 -22.07
N ASN A 54 44.64 11.63 -21.05
CA ASN A 54 45.35 10.85 -20.06
C ASN A 54 44.35 9.94 -19.32
N ASN A 55 44.50 8.64 -19.51
CA ASN A 55 43.81 7.62 -18.72
C ASN A 55 44.57 7.36 -17.41
N ASP A 56 45.05 8.41 -16.77
CA ASP A 56 45.84 8.30 -15.54
C ASP A 56 44.92 7.80 -14.41
N VAL A 57 45.38 6.76 -13.76
CA VAL A 57 44.79 6.20 -12.54
C VAL A 57 45.46 6.91 -11.37
N ASP A 58 44.71 7.71 -10.61
CA ASP A 58 45.20 8.31 -9.37
C ASP A 58 44.76 7.45 -8.19
N GLU A 59 45.58 6.49 -7.82
CA GLU A 59 45.29 5.56 -6.67
C GLU A 59 45.07 6.32 -5.35
N ARG A 60 45.58 7.54 -5.19
CA ARG A 60 45.35 8.35 -3.98
C ARG A 60 43.91 8.83 -3.86
N ASN A 61 43.16 8.87 -4.98
CA ASN A 61 41.77 9.23 -5.04
C ASN A 61 40.83 8.01 -5.15
N GLY A 62 41.34 6.80 -4.88
CA GLY A 62 40.55 5.57 -5.00
C GLY A 62 40.32 5.09 -6.42
N ASP A 63 41.04 5.63 -7.41
CA ASP A 63 40.98 5.18 -8.78
C ASP A 63 41.70 3.83 -8.93
N PHE A 64 41.14 2.91 -9.70
CA PHE A 64 41.81 1.65 -10.05
C PHE A 64 41.48 1.22 -11.48
N SER A 65 42.34 0.38 -12.04
CA SER A 65 42.16 -0.21 -13.37
C SER A 65 41.80 -1.69 -13.26
N TYR A 66 40.76 -2.11 -13.97
CA TYR A 66 40.37 -3.51 -14.06
C TYR A 66 39.92 -3.87 -15.48
N LYS A 67 40.53 -4.89 -16.07
CA LYS A 67 40.23 -5.36 -17.45
C LYS A 67 40.23 -4.21 -18.48
N GLY A 68 41.20 -3.31 -18.39
CA GLY A 68 41.35 -2.19 -19.32
C GLY A 68 40.35 -1.03 -19.15
N ASN A 69 39.55 -1.04 -18.09
CA ASN A 69 38.65 0.05 -17.75
C ASN A 69 39.16 0.77 -16.49
N ILE A 70 38.92 2.08 -16.42
CA ILE A 70 39.22 2.90 -15.25
C ILE A 70 37.94 2.99 -14.42
N TYR A 71 38.09 2.83 -13.11
CA TYR A 71 37.03 2.96 -12.14
C TYR A 71 37.40 4.05 -11.14
N ARG A 72 36.45 4.92 -10.82
CA ARG A 72 36.60 6.01 -9.86
C ARG A 72 35.59 5.91 -8.76
N GLU A 73 36.02 6.18 -7.52
CA GLU A 73 35.12 6.20 -6.39
C GLU A 73 34.02 7.26 -6.56
N CYS A 74 32.79 6.90 -6.20
CA CYS A 74 31.65 7.81 -6.19
C CYS A 74 31.56 8.48 -4.81
N PRO A 75 32.00 9.74 -4.66
CA PRO A 75 32.03 10.39 -3.35
C PRO A 75 30.62 10.52 -2.76
N LYS A 76 30.47 10.19 -1.48
CA LYS A 76 29.21 10.26 -0.72
C LYS A 76 28.06 9.37 -1.23
N ALA A 77 28.34 8.41 -2.11
CA ALA A 77 27.43 7.39 -2.57
C ALA A 77 27.93 6.01 -2.16
N TYR A 78 27.02 5.19 -1.65
CA TYR A 78 27.34 3.85 -1.17
C TYR A 78 26.33 2.85 -1.73
N GLY A 79 26.81 1.66 -2.05
CA GLY A 79 25.95 0.52 -2.30
C GLY A 79 25.44 -0.06 -0.97
N THR A 80 24.23 -0.56 -0.96
CA THR A 80 23.76 -1.49 0.07
C THR A 80 23.71 -2.89 -0.51
N TYR A 81 24.07 -3.90 0.27
CA TYR A 81 24.06 -5.29 -0.19
C TYR A 81 23.68 -6.26 0.94
N ARG A 82 23.14 -7.40 0.54
CA ARG A 82 22.88 -8.54 1.44
C ARG A 82 24.17 -9.30 1.68
N THR A 83 24.48 -9.54 2.95
CA THR A 83 25.72 -10.21 3.34
C THR A 83 25.72 -11.72 3.08
N ASP A 84 24.54 -12.36 3.12
CA ASP A 84 24.40 -13.81 2.93
C ASP A 84 24.67 -14.29 1.50
N VAL A 85 24.41 -13.42 0.51
CA VAL A 85 24.53 -13.75 -0.93
C VAL A 85 25.36 -12.72 -1.70
N ASN A 86 25.92 -11.71 -1.05
CA ASN A 86 26.67 -10.61 -1.66
C ASN A 86 25.90 -9.91 -2.80
N LEU A 87 24.59 -9.74 -2.62
CA LEU A 87 23.72 -9.19 -3.66
C LEU A 87 23.45 -7.71 -3.41
N PRO A 88 23.75 -6.82 -4.38
CA PRO A 88 23.46 -5.41 -4.24
C PRO A 88 21.97 -5.14 -4.20
N LEU A 89 21.53 -4.22 -3.33
CA LEU A 89 20.14 -3.83 -3.13
C LEU A 89 19.84 -2.45 -3.70
N GLY A 90 20.72 -1.48 -3.50
CA GLY A 90 20.49 -0.13 -3.96
C GLY A 90 21.66 0.82 -3.70
N ILE A 91 21.41 2.10 -3.95
CA ILE A 91 22.38 3.18 -3.76
C ILE A 91 21.83 4.17 -2.74
N VAL A 92 22.64 4.46 -1.74
CA VAL A 92 22.29 5.36 -0.63
C VAL A 92 23.36 6.44 -0.43
N LYS A 93 23.00 7.50 0.29
CA LYS A 93 23.93 8.56 0.64
C LYS A 93 24.69 8.26 1.94
N ASP A 94 25.70 9.08 2.23
CA ASP A 94 26.54 8.98 3.43
C ASP A 94 25.76 8.92 4.74
N LYS A 95 24.71 9.75 4.88
CA LYS A 95 23.88 9.85 6.09
C LYS A 95 22.87 8.72 6.26
N TYR A 96 22.72 7.83 5.28
CA TYR A 96 21.83 6.69 5.39
C TYR A 96 22.39 5.70 6.40
N LYS A 97 21.55 5.32 7.37
CA LYS A 97 21.84 4.28 8.35
C LYS A 97 21.02 3.05 8.04
N VAL A 98 21.69 1.93 7.90
CA VAL A 98 21.03 0.65 7.74
C VAL A 98 20.32 0.31 9.05
N VAL A 99 19.02 0.02 8.96
CA VAL A 99 18.25 -0.62 10.03
C VAL A 99 18.14 -2.09 9.65
N GLN A 100 18.71 -2.96 10.48
CA GLN A 100 18.70 -4.40 10.23
C GLN A 100 17.29 -4.98 10.35
N ASN A 101 17.05 -6.10 9.67
CA ASN A 101 15.77 -6.78 9.77
C ASN A 101 15.44 -7.14 11.22
N LEU A 102 16.41 -7.63 11.98
CA LEU A 102 16.23 -7.97 13.39
C LEU A 102 15.77 -6.75 14.21
N ASP A 103 16.48 -5.63 14.10
CA ASP A 103 16.11 -4.40 14.83
C ASP A 103 14.69 -3.92 14.50
N ALA A 104 14.27 -4.13 13.26
CA ALA A 104 12.96 -3.75 12.78
C ALA A 104 11.85 -4.68 13.28
N PHE A 105 12.14 -5.96 13.43
CA PHE A 105 11.16 -6.96 13.90
C PHE A 105 11.08 -7.04 15.42
N ASP A 106 12.20 -6.87 16.15
CA ASP A 106 12.21 -6.80 17.62
C ASP A 106 11.28 -5.71 18.15
N PHE A 107 11.16 -4.62 17.39
CA PHE A 107 10.18 -3.57 17.66
C PHE A 107 8.74 -4.12 17.80
N PHE A 108 8.34 -5.11 17.00
CA PHE A 108 7.02 -5.70 17.10
C PHE A 108 6.83 -6.48 18.41
N ASP A 109 7.82 -7.25 18.84
CA ASP A 109 7.75 -8.00 20.09
C ASP A 109 7.64 -7.05 21.30
N ASP A 110 8.30 -5.90 21.24
CA ASP A 110 8.21 -4.86 22.27
C ASP A 110 6.92 -4.05 22.22
N ALA A 111 6.47 -3.70 20.99
CA ALA A 111 5.32 -2.82 20.78
C ALA A 111 3.99 -3.51 21.06
N ILE A 112 3.86 -4.74 20.63
CA ILE A 112 2.59 -5.46 20.62
C ILE A 112 2.49 -6.41 21.80
N GLY A 113 3.64 -6.74 22.43
CA GLY A 113 3.77 -7.76 23.46
C GLY A 113 3.71 -9.17 22.85
N LYS A 114 4.50 -10.07 23.37
CA LYS A 114 4.73 -11.42 22.83
C LYS A 114 3.47 -12.25 22.57
N ASP A 115 2.31 -11.86 23.12
CA ASP A 115 1.08 -12.63 23.06
C ASP A 115 -0.12 -11.87 22.48
N LYS A 116 0.08 -10.65 21.94
CA LYS A 116 -1.05 -9.76 21.55
C LYS A 116 -1.23 -9.54 20.07
N ALA A 117 -0.19 -9.69 19.25
CA ALA A 117 -0.35 -9.64 17.80
C ALA A 117 -0.33 -11.03 17.19
N LEU A 118 -1.27 -11.25 16.31
CA LEU A 118 -1.27 -12.47 15.49
C LEU A 118 -0.52 -12.15 14.20
N TRP A 119 0.69 -12.65 14.07
CA TRP A 119 1.47 -12.59 12.86
C TRP A 119 0.70 -13.17 11.67
N GLN A 120 0.80 -12.54 10.51
CA GLN A 120 0.08 -13.00 9.33
C GLN A 120 1.03 -13.39 8.21
N LYS A 121 1.75 -12.43 7.67
CA LYS A 121 2.72 -12.64 6.60
C LYS A 121 3.97 -11.83 6.79
N ALA A 122 5.09 -12.40 6.32
CA ALA A 122 6.36 -11.69 6.23
C ALA A 122 7.06 -12.07 4.92
N GLY A 123 7.82 -11.15 4.35
CA GLY A 123 8.52 -11.40 3.10
C GLY A 123 9.33 -10.22 2.61
N LEU A 124 9.85 -10.40 1.42
CA LEU A 124 10.66 -9.40 0.75
C LEU A 124 10.07 -9.05 -0.63
N PHE A 125 10.41 -7.87 -1.11
CA PHE A 125 10.20 -7.44 -2.48
C PHE A 125 11.50 -7.56 -3.28
N GLY A 126 11.37 -8.02 -4.52
CA GLY A 126 12.52 -8.27 -5.38
C GLY A 126 13.47 -9.29 -4.77
N VAL A 127 14.73 -8.89 -4.57
CA VAL A 127 15.78 -9.74 -3.97
C VAL A 127 16.09 -9.36 -2.50
N GLY A 128 15.30 -8.44 -1.93
CA GLY A 128 15.47 -7.92 -0.57
C GLY A 128 15.62 -6.40 -0.50
N GLN A 129 15.33 -5.68 -1.60
CA GLN A 129 15.33 -4.21 -1.60
C GLN A 129 14.42 -3.64 -0.54
N LYS A 130 13.28 -4.29 -0.31
CA LYS A 130 12.35 -3.97 0.76
C LYS A 130 11.89 -5.27 1.43
N ILE A 131 11.60 -5.17 2.71
CA ILE A 131 10.95 -6.22 3.48
C ILE A 131 9.63 -5.72 4.05
N PHE A 132 8.74 -6.64 4.35
CA PHE A 132 7.49 -6.34 5.03
C PHE A 132 7.12 -7.43 6.03
N VAL A 133 6.35 -7.03 7.03
CA VAL A 133 5.63 -7.94 7.92
C VAL A 133 4.25 -7.38 8.20
N THR A 134 3.28 -8.26 8.35
CA THR A 134 1.90 -7.93 8.71
C THR A 134 1.48 -8.69 9.94
N ALA A 135 0.78 -7.99 10.83
CA ALA A 135 0.21 -8.58 12.02
C ALA A 135 -1.22 -8.08 12.24
N LYS A 136 -2.12 -8.97 12.66
CA LYS A 136 -3.46 -8.60 13.10
C LYS A 136 -3.39 -8.07 14.52
N LEU A 137 -4.03 -6.93 14.75
CA LEU A 137 -4.14 -6.32 16.07
C LEU A 137 -5.38 -6.85 16.81
N PRO A 138 -5.35 -6.91 18.16
CA PRO A 138 -6.48 -7.32 18.96
C PRO A 138 -7.55 -6.20 19.06
N ILE A 139 -7.82 -5.52 17.95
CA ILE A 139 -8.73 -4.39 17.86
C ILE A 139 -9.68 -4.66 16.70
N THR A 140 -10.96 -4.86 17.00
CA THR A 140 -12.02 -5.02 16.00
C THR A 140 -12.93 -3.82 16.02
N ILE A 141 -13.24 -3.29 14.84
CA ILE A 141 -14.21 -2.21 14.60
C ILE A 141 -15.52 -2.87 14.19
N LYS A 142 -16.64 -2.39 14.73
CA LYS A 142 -17.99 -2.80 14.33
C LYS A 142 -18.68 -1.66 13.57
N VAL A 143 -19.20 -1.97 12.38
CA VAL A 143 -19.93 -1.06 11.50
C VAL A 143 -21.30 -1.68 11.23
N GLY A 144 -22.32 -1.31 12.05
CA GLY A 144 -23.55 -2.05 12.08
C GLY A 144 -23.31 -3.53 12.42
N ASN A 145 -23.67 -4.43 11.50
CA ASN A 145 -23.43 -5.87 11.64
C ASN A 145 -22.09 -6.34 11.04
N ASP A 146 -21.34 -5.44 10.41
CA ASP A 146 -20.05 -5.76 9.82
C ASP A 146 -18.92 -5.77 10.86
N GLU A 147 -17.96 -6.67 10.66
CA GLU A 147 -16.71 -6.69 11.40
C GLU A 147 -15.56 -6.22 10.51
N VAL A 148 -14.75 -5.32 11.05
CA VAL A 148 -13.54 -4.78 10.44
C VAL A 148 -12.37 -5.04 11.38
N GLU A 149 -11.44 -5.85 10.94
CA GLU A 149 -10.21 -6.17 11.67
C GLU A 149 -9.14 -5.14 11.37
N ASN A 150 -8.33 -4.82 12.36
CA ASN A 150 -7.21 -3.91 12.19
C ASN A 150 -5.90 -4.67 12.06
N TYR A 151 -5.11 -4.28 11.09
CA TYR A 151 -3.80 -4.83 10.81
C TYR A 151 -2.73 -3.77 10.90
N LEU A 152 -1.57 -4.19 11.35
CA LEU A 152 -0.34 -3.41 11.27
C LEU A 152 0.49 -3.96 10.11
N VAL A 153 0.90 -3.08 9.21
CA VAL A 153 1.83 -3.37 8.13
C VAL A 153 3.10 -2.59 8.38
N PHE A 154 4.18 -3.31 8.56
CA PHE A 154 5.52 -2.74 8.67
C PHE A 154 6.27 -2.98 7.35
N SER A 155 7.03 -2.00 6.89
CA SER A 155 7.98 -2.18 5.80
C SER A 155 9.27 -1.39 6.05
N ASN A 156 10.38 -2.00 5.65
CA ASN A 156 11.71 -1.41 5.69
C ASN A 156 12.35 -1.48 4.30
N SER A 157 13.05 -0.43 3.89
CA SER A 157 13.71 -0.33 2.59
C SER A 157 15.22 -0.29 2.77
N HIS A 158 15.91 -1.21 2.12
CA HIS A 158 17.37 -1.29 2.13
C HIS A 158 18.02 -0.63 0.91
N ASP A 159 17.22 -0.26 -0.09
CA ASP A 159 17.66 0.35 -1.35
C ASP A 159 17.64 1.88 -1.34
N GLY A 160 17.24 2.49 -0.22
CA GLY A 160 17.09 3.94 -0.09
C GLY A 160 15.85 4.53 -0.77
N SER A 161 14.98 3.70 -1.38
CA SER A 161 13.80 4.17 -2.11
C SER A 161 12.68 4.65 -1.19
N SER A 162 12.64 4.18 0.05
CA SER A 162 11.63 4.59 1.05
C SER A 162 12.18 4.64 2.47
N SER A 163 11.42 5.21 3.38
CA SER A 163 11.64 5.16 4.83
C SER A 163 11.17 3.82 5.40
N ILE A 164 11.44 3.58 6.67
CA ILE A 164 10.71 2.59 7.47
C ILE A 164 9.28 3.12 7.60
N ASN A 165 8.32 2.26 7.33
CA ASN A 165 6.90 2.61 7.35
C ASN A 165 6.14 1.65 8.26
N ILE A 166 5.29 2.21 9.11
CA ILE A 166 4.36 1.48 9.96
C ILE A 166 2.98 2.02 9.62
N LEU A 167 2.12 1.16 9.08
CA LEU A 167 0.79 1.51 8.60
C LEU A 167 -0.26 0.72 9.37
N PHE A 168 -1.32 1.40 9.83
CA PHE A 168 -2.53 0.76 10.33
C PHE A 168 -3.54 0.68 9.20
N THR A 169 -4.04 -0.52 8.93
CA THR A 169 -5.03 -0.74 7.88
C THR A 169 -6.19 -1.57 8.39
N PRO A 170 -7.42 -1.02 8.35
CA PRO A 170 -8.62 -1.79 8.61
C PRO A 170 -8.96 -2.64 7.39
N ILE A 171 -9.45 -3.87 7.65
CA ILE A 171 -9.88 -4.81 6.62
C ILE A 171 -11.24 -5.37 7.00
N ARG A 172 -12.21 -5.23 6.10
CA ARG A 172 -13.55 -5.80 6.28
C ARG A 172 -13.50 -7.31 6.17
N VAL A 173 -13.97 -8.03 7.20
CA VAL A 173 -13.77 -9.49 7.34
C VAL A 173 -14.46 -10.27 6.22
N ILE A 174 -15.71 -9.93 5.90
CA ILE A 174 -16.54 -10.70 4.97
C ILE A 174 -16.02 -10.73 3.52
N CYS A 175 -15.33 -9.68 3.08
CA CYS A 175 -14.87 -9.52 1.70
C CYS A 175 -13.37 -9.25 1.57
N THR A 176 -12.65 -9.21 2.67
CA THR A 176 -11.21 -8.88 2.72
C THR A 176 -10.83 -7.58 2.01
N ASN A 177 -11.76 -6.63 1.89
CA ASN A 177 -11.49 -5.31 1.35
C ASN A 177 -10.55 -4.56 2.27
N MET A 178 -9.45 -4.07 1.71
CA MET A 178 -8.62 -3.09 2.42
C MET A 178 -9.36 -1.76 2.45
N LEU A 179 -9.52 -1.22 3.65
CA LEU A 179 -10.18 0.06 3.88
C LEU A 179 -9.12 1.10 4.26
N ASN A 180 -9.45 2.35 4.08
CA ASN A 180 -8.58 3.43 4.52
C ASN A 180 -9.06 3.98 5.84
N SER A 181 -8.09 4.33 6.69
CA SER A 181 -8.38 4.96 7.96
C SER A 181 -8.92 6.37 7.75
N ALA A 182 -9.86 6.75 8.61
CA ALA A 182 -10.56 8.03 8.57
C ALA A 182 -9.71 9.26 8.85
N LEU A 183 -8.51 9.09 9.33
CA LEU A 183 -7.70 10.21 9.77
C LEU A 183 -6.82 10.76 8.65
N LYS A 184 -6.84 12.07 8.48
CA LYS A 184 -5.98 12.79 7.55
C LYS A 184 -4.52 12.43 7.81
N ASN A 185 -3.92 11.77 6.83
CA ASN A 185 -2.50 11.68 6.46
C ASN A 185 -1.39 11.52 7.53
N SER A 186 -1.53 11.92 8.78
CA SER A 186 -0.42 11.91 9.74
C SER A 186 -0.49 10.79 10.77
N ASP A 187 -1.66 10.29 11.10
CA ASP A 187 -1.83 9.41 12.26
C ASP A 187 -2.03 7.92 11.92
N SER A 188 -2.38 7.57 10.67
CA SER A 188 -2.47 6.16 10.23
C SER A 188 -1.14 5.58 9.73
N TYR A 189 -0.10 6.42 9.71
CA TYR A 189 1.13 6.14 9.02
C TYR A 189 2.31 6.78 9.75
N ILE A 190 3.17 5.95 10.32
CA ILE A 190 4.42 6.39 10.94
C ILE A 190 5.55 6.18 9.95
N ARG A 191 6.29 7.23 9.69
CA ARG A 191 7.45 7.21 8.80
C ARG A 191 8.72 7.55 9.58
N ILE A 192 9.67 6.63 9.60
CA ILE A 192 10.96 6.80 10.25
C ILE A 192 12.05 6.82 9.18
N ARG A 193 12.80 7.91 9.10
CA ARG A 193 13.93 8.02 8.18
C ARG A 193 15.10 7.18 8.67
N HIS A 194 15.89 6.64 7.74
CA HIS A 194 17.13 5.92 8.01
C HIS A 194 18.25 6.86 8.48
N THR A 195 18.18 7.28 9.74
CA THR A 195 19.13 8.18 10.42
C THR A 195 19.60 7.58 11.74
N GLU A 196 20.57 8.19 12.41
CA GLU A 196 21.09 7.72 13.72
C GLU A 196 19.99 7.47 14.74
N SER A 197 18.93 8.30 14.77
CA SER A 197 17.81 8.15 15.71
C SER A 197 16.74 7.13 15.27
N ALA A 198 16.96 6.34 14.21
CA ALA A 198 15.94 5.42 13.70
C ALA A 198 15.60 4.33 14.72
N LYS A 199 16.60 3.74 15.38
CA LYS A 199 16.41 2.71 16.42
C LYS A 199 15.63 3.24 17.64
N GLU A 200 15.98 4.42 18.15
CA GLU A 200 15.26 5.04 19.27
C GLU A 200 13.78 5.27 18.96
N LYS A 201 13.49 5.71 17.73
CA LYS A 201 12.11 5.94 17.28
C LYS A 201 11.33 4.64 17.12
N LEU A 202 11.97 3.54 16.77
CA LEU A 202 11.34 2.22 16.73
C LEU A 202 11.01 1.70 18.14
N GLN A 203 11.77 2.05 19.17
CA GLN A 203 11.57 1.58 20.54
C GLN A 203 10.35 2.20 21.25
N THR A 204 9.66 3.17 20.64
CA THR A 204 8.41 3.77 21.17
C THR A 204 7.16 2.93 20.87
N GLY A 205 7.25 1.61 20.96
CA GLY A 205 6.19 0.69 20.56
C GLY A 205 4.86 0.80 21.31
N ALA A 206 4.90 1.12 22.62
CA ALA A 206 3.66 1.36 23.39
C ALA A 206 2.85 2.54 22.82
N GLU A 207 3.53 3.56 22.29
CA GLU A 207 2.90 4.70 21.65
C GLU A 207 2.16 4.30 20.36
N ILE A 208 2.72 3.36 19.61
CA ILE A 208 2.11 2.85 18.36
C ILE A 208 0.79 2.14 18.63
N LEU A 209 0.72 1.31 19.68
CA LEU A 209 -0.55 0.67 20.06
C LEU A 209 -1.59 1.69 20.53
N ARG A 210 -1.17 2.72 21.26
CA ARG A 210 -2.05 3.81 21.68
C ARG A 210 -2.60 4.57 20.49
N ILE A 211 -1.76 4.85 19.49
CA ILE A 211 -2.15 5.45 18.23
C ILE A 211 -3.12 4.54 17.49
N ALA A 212 -2.85 3.24 17.39
CA ALA A 212 -3.73 2.27 16.75
C ALA A 212 -5.12 2.20 17.39
N ALA A 213 -5.20 2.18 18.73
CA ALA A 213 -6.48 2.16 19.45
C ALA A 213 -7.30 3.44 19.21
N LYS A 214 -6.65 4.61 19.26
CA LYS A 214 -7.29 5.89 18.95
C LYS A 214 -7.80 5.92 17.50
N HIS A 215 -7.02 5.42 16.59
CA HIS A 215 -7.37 5.26 15.17
C HIS A 215 -8.61 4.40 14.97
N ALA A 216 -8.65 3.24 15.61
CA ALA A 216 -9.76 2.32 15.50
C ALA A 216 -11.07 2.97 15.95
N THR A 217 -11.08 3.72 17.06
CA THR A 217 -12.26 4.42 17.56
C THR A 217 -12.75 5.47 16.56
N SER A 218 -11.89 6.38 16.11
CA SER A 218 -12.26 7.40 15.13
C SER A 218 -12.71 6.82 13.79
N THR A 219 -12.08 5.71 13.37
CA THR A 219 -12.46 4.99 12.15
C THR A 219 -13.82 4.32 12.29
N GLN A 220 -14.13 3.76 13.46
CA GLN A 220 -15.44 3.18 13.75
C GLN A 220 -16.56 4.21 13.70
N GLU A 221 -16.37 5.37 14.31
CA GLU A 221 -17.34 6.47 14.27
C GLU A 221 -17.62 6.91 12.84
N LEU A 222 -16.56 7.07 12.04
CA LEU A 222 -16.65 7.45 10.65
C LEU A 222 -17.39 6.42 9.80
N TYR A 223 -17.05 5.15 9.91
CA TYR A 223 -17.72 4.10 9.12
C TYR A 223 -19.18 3.92 9.52
N ASN A 224 -19.50 4.03 10.81
CA ASN A 224 -20.89 4.03 11.25
C ASN A 224 -21.69 5.24 10.73
N ALA A 225 -21.04 6.41 10.59
CA ALA A 225 -21.68 7.55 9.94
C ALA A 225 -22.01 7.26 8.46
N LEU A 226 -21.13 6.57 7.72
CA LEU A 226 -21.44 6.16 6.34
C LEU A 226 -22.56 5.11 6.26
N GLN A 227 -22.69 4.25 7.26
CA GLN A 227 -23.72 3.21 7.30
C GLN A 227 -25.15 3.77 7.40
N VAL A 228 -25.33 4.91 8.03
CA VAL A 228 -26.67 5.53 8.21
C VAL A 228 -27.07 6.47 7.06
N ILE A 229 -26.16 6.75 6.13
CA ILE A 229 -26.44 7.58 4.96
C ILE A 229 -27.03 6.72 3.87
N ASN A 230 -28.28 6.95 3.49
CA ASN A 230 -28.93 6.23 2.42
C ASN A 230 -28.45 6.74 1.05
N MET A 231 -28.21 5.81 0.13
CA MET A 231 -27.87 6.09 -1.28
C MET A 231 -28.61 5.11 -2.18
N SER A 232 -29.38 5.64 -3.12
CA SER A 232 -29.98 4.84 -4.22
C SER A 232 -28.89 4.35 -5.19
N ASP A 233 -29.21 3.35 -6.01
CA ASP A 233 -28.27 2.82 -7.02
C ASP A 233 -27.80 3.91 -8.00
N ASP A 234 -28.68 4.83 -8.39
CA ASP A 234 -28.34 5.98 -9.25
C ASP A 234 -27.36 6.94 -8.55
N GLU A 235 -27.52 7.18 -7.26
CA GLU A 235 -26.59 7.99 -6.44
C GLU A 235 -25.25 7.30 -6.26
N VAL A 236 -25.22 5.98 -6.10
CA VAL A 236 -23.98 5.22 -6.07
C VAL A 236 -23.25 5.28 -7.41
N MET A 237 -23.97 5.14 -8.54
CA MET A 237 -23.34 5.29 -9.85
C MET A 237 -22.81 6.72 -10.05
N LYS A 238 -23.56 7.75 -9.63
CA LYS A 238 -23.12 9.15 -9.68
C LYS A 238 -21.86 9.37 -8.82
N TYR A 239 -21.81 8.80 -7.63
CA TYR A 239 -20.63 8.81 -6.77
C TYR A 239 -19.41 8.18 -7.47
N ILE A 240 -19.57 7.01 -8.11
CA ILE A 240 -18.50 6.35 -8.86
C ILE A 240 -18.05 7.20 -10.05
N LEU A 241 -18.98 7.84 -10.77
CA LEU A 241 -18.67 8.79 -11.84
C LEU A 241 -17.86 9.99 -11.32
N ASN A 242 -18.31 10.61 -10.25
CA ASN A 242 -17.64 11.74 -9.60
C ASN A 242 -16.23 11.41 -9.15
N LEU A 243 -16.00 10.18 -8.71
CA LEU A 243 -14.69 9.70 -8.30
C LEU A 243 -13.72 9.54 -9.48
N ASN A 244 -14.21 9.11 -10.64
CA ASN A 244 -13.39 8.67 -11.75
C ASN A 244 -13.25 9.70 -12.88
N LEU A 245 -14.23 10.58 -13.08
CA LEU A 245 -14.18 11.60 -14.11
C LEU A 245 -13.40 12.84 -13.65
N THR A 246 -12.69 13.45 -14.58
CA THR A 246 -12.09 14.78 -14.40
C THR A 246 -13.17 15.85 -14.46
N GLU A 247 -12.90 17.04 -13.93
CA GLU A 247 -13.84 18.17 -14.01
C GLU A 247 -14.20 18.54 -15.45
N GLN A 248 -13.25 18.43 -16.38
CA GLN A 248 -13.49 18.64 -17.80
C GLN A 248 -14.46 17.60 -18.37
N GLU A 249 -14.26 16.30 -18.08
CA GLU A 249 -15.16 15.23 -18.53
C GLU A 249 -16.56 15.38 -17.95
N LYS A 250 -16.67 15.81 -16.68
CA LYS A 250 -17.97 16.11 -16.04
C LYS A 250 -18.69 17.27 -16.72
N GLY A 251 -17.96 18.36 -17.03
CA GLY A 251 -18.50 19.52 -17.74
C GLY A 251 -19.04 19.12 -19.11
N LEU A 252 -18.23 18.42 -19.91
CA LEU A 252 -18.65 17.92 -21.23
C LEU A 252 -19.83 16.96 -21.14
N LEU A 253 -19.88 16.09 -20.12
CA LEU A 253 -20.99 15.18 -19.91
C LEU A 253 -22.29 15.95 -19.61
N ALA A 254 -22.24 16.98 -18.77
CA ALA A 254 -23.38 17.79 -18.41
C ALA A 254 -23.94 18.59 -19.61
N GLU A 255 -23.07 18.99 -20.54
CA GLU A 255 -23.46 19.68 -21.77
C GLU A 255 -24.08 18.70 -22.80
N TYR A 256 -23.57 17.47 -22.89
CA TYR A 256 -23.96 16.49 -23.91
C TYR A 256 -25.19 15.65 -23.52
N SER A 257 -25.33 15.30 -22.26
CA SER A 257 -26.40 14.41 -21.76
C SER A 257 -26.73 14.72 -20.31
N ASP A 258 -27.99 14.53 -19.94
CA ASP A 258 -28.33 14.52 -18.53
C ASP A 258 -27.72 13.28 -17.84
N THR A 259 -27.38 13.45 -16.55
CA THR A 259 -26.70 12.39 -15.75
C THR A 259 -27.50 11.10 -15.68
N LYS A 260 -28.85 11.19 -15.60
CA LYS A 260 -29.72 10.01 -15.50
C LYS A 260 -29.68 9.16 -16.77
N THR A 261 -29.69 9.80 -17.95
CA THR A 261 -29.52 9.09 -19.23
C THR A 261 -28.15 8.45 -19.35
N ALA A 262 -27.09 9.16 -18.95
CA ALA A 262 -25.74 8.63 -18.95
C ALA A 262 -25.61 7.41 -18.03
N ILE A 263 -26.16 7.45 -16.84
CA ILE A 263 -26.19 6.35 -15.87
C ILE A 263 -26.93 5.13 -16.45
N LYS A 264 -28.12 5.34 -17.04
CA LYS A 264 -28.91 4.27 -17.66
C LYS A 264 -28.18 3.57 -18.81
N ARG A 265 -27.43 4.33 -19.63
CA ARG A 265 -26.58 3.75 -20.68
C ARG A 265 -25.43 2.94 -20.10
N LEU A 266 -24.76 3.42 -19.05
CA LEU A 266 -23.69 2.69 -18.38
C LEU A 266 -24.16 1.35 -17.78
N TYR A 267 -25.37 1.29 -17.23
CA TYR A 267 -25.97 0.05 -16.77
C TYR A 267 -26.07 -1.01 -17.86
N ASN A 268 -26.34 -0.56 -19.09
CA ASN A 268 -26.42 -1.43 -20.26
C ASN A 268 -25.07 -1.61 -20.99
N ARG A 269 -23.97 -1.15 -20.42
CA ARG A 269 -22.65 -1.10 -21.05
C ARG A 269 -22.64 -0.39 -22.41
N ASP A 270 -23.58 0.56 -22.62
CA ASP A 270 -23.56 1.48 -23.74
C ASP A 270 -22.66 2.67 -23.42
N PHE A 271 -21.47 2.67 -24.00
CA PHE A 271 -20.45 3.66 -23.77
C PHE A 271 -20.49 4.87 -24.69
N THR A 272 -21.45 4.93 -25.62
CA THR A 272 -21.54 5.97 -26.67
C THR A 272 -21.46 7.39 -26.06
N THR A 273 -22.21 7.65 -24.98
CA THR A 273 -22.20 8.96 -24.31
C THR A 273 -20.81 9.29 -23.73
N MET A 274 -20.16 8.33 -23.09
CA MET A 274 -18.86 8.51 -22.47
C MET A 274 -17.74 8.66 -23.49
N GLU A 275 -17.80 7.92 -24.59
CA GLU A 275 -16.86 8.04 -25.71
C GLU A 275 -16.95 9.42 -26.35
N HIS A 276 -18.18 9.94 -26.53
CA HIS A 276 -18.41 11.26 -27.11
C HIS A 276 -17.75 12.38 -26.31
N VAL A 277 -17.72 12.26 -24.97
CA VAL A 277 -17.07 13.24 -24.10
C VAL A 277 -15.57 12.90 -23.82
N GLY A 278 -15.01 11.96 -24.56
CA GLY A 278 -13.58 11.65 -24.52
C GLY A 278 -13.12 10.75 -23.37
N VAL A 279 -14.05 10.08 -22.68
CA VAL A 279 -13.69 9.13 -21.61
C VAL A 279 -13.12 7.85 -22.21
N SER A 280 -11.94 7.43 -21.74
CA SER A 280 -11.30 6.23 -22.29
C SER A 280 -12.04 4.94 -21.91
N THR A 281 -12.01 3.95 -22.80
CA THR A 281 -12.61 2.61 -22.59
C THR A 281 -12.14 1.96 -21.28
N ARG A 282 -10.86 2.14 -20.92
CA ARG A 282 -10.32 1.64 -19.65
C ARG A 282 -11.05 2.27 -18.44
N LYS A 283 -11.28 3.58 -18.49
CA LYS A 283 -11.95 4.31 -17.40
C LYS A 283 -13.42 3.90 -17.31
N MET A 284 -14.11 3.77 -18.44
CA MET A 284 -15.50 3.28 -18.50
C MET A 284 -15.65 1.89 -17.90
N ASN A 285 -14.78 0.96 -18.29
CA ASN A 285 -14.76 -0.38 -17.70
C ASN A 285 -14.47 -0.35 -16.19
N THR A 286 -13.62 0.54 -15.71
CA THR A 286 -13.37 0.72 -14.27
C THR A 286 -14.63 1.17 -13.54
N ILE A 287 -15.34 2.16 -14.07
CA ILE A 287 -16.60 2.67 -13.51
C ILE A 287 -17.66 1.55 -13.43
N VAL A 288 -17.89 0.87 -14.55
CA VAL A 288 -18.89 -0.21 -14.59
C VAL A 288 -18.51 -1.38 -13.68
N ASN A 289 -17.25 -1.78 -13.65
CA ASN A 289 -16.81 -2.87 -12.77
C ASN A 289 -16.90 -2.51 -11.28
N MET A 290 -16.69 -1.25 -10.90
CA MET A 290 -16.94 -0.79 -9.53
C MET A 290 -18.43 -0.90 -9.17
N PHE A 291 -19.31 -0.49 -10.10
CA PHE A 291 -20.74 -0.59 -9.87
C PHE A 291 -21.23 -2.04 -9.87
N GLU A 292 -20.72 -2.91 -10.75
CA GLU A 292 -21.00 -4.34 -10.70
C GLU A 292 -20.54 -4.97 -9.38
N TYR A 293 -19.41 -4.51 -8.84
CA TYR A 293 -18.98 -4.95 -7.51
C TYR A 293 -19.92 -4.48 -6.42
N TYR A 294 -20.48 -3.25 -6.51
CA TYR A 294 -21.54 -2.79 -5.61
C TYR A 294 -22.76 -3.71 -5.62
N MET A 295 -23.21 -4.12 -6.80
CA MET A 295 -24.41 -4.96 -6.96
C MET A 295 -24.19 -6.40 -6.50
N ASP A 296 -23.08 -7.01 -6.89
CA ASP A 296 -22.86 -8.46 -6.79
C ASP A 296 -21.61 -8.85 -6.00
N GLY A 297 -20.85 -7.88 -5.52
CA GLY A 297 -19.63 -8.12 -4.75
C GLY A 297 -19.92 -8.84 -3.43
N ILE A 298 -18.90 -9.53 -2.91
CA ILE A 298 -19.05 -10.31 -1.70
C ILE A 298 -19.37 -9.40 -0.51
N GLY A 299 -20.44 -9.74 0.23
CA GLY A 299 -20.91 -8.97 1.37
C GLY A 299 -21.50 -7.60 1.01
N GLN A 300 -21.70 -7.28 -0.28
CA GLN A 300 -22.29 -6.00 -0.67
C GLN A 300 -23.79 -5.92 -0.41
N LYS A 301 -24.51 -7.04 -0.56
CA LYS A 301 -25.97 -7.08 -0.35
C LYS A 301 -26.40 -6.63 1.04
N GLU A 302 -25.56 -6.86 2.04
CA GLU A 302 -25.84 -6.52 3.45
C GLU A 302 -25.70 -5.04 3.75
N ILE A 303 -24.99 -4.32 2.88
CA ILE A 303 -24.69 -2.89 3.04
C ILE A 303 -25.15 -2.04 1.84
N ALA A 304 -25.83 -2.67 0.89
CA ALA A 304 -26.42 -1.98 -0.26
C ALA A 304 -27.39 -0.88 0.20
N GLY A 305 -27.54 0.17 -0.59
CA GLY A 305 -28.40 1.30 -0.27
C GLY A 305 -27.77 2.28 0.75
N THR A 306 -26.48 2.20 1.04
CA THR A 306 -25.80 3.09 1.96
C THR A 306 -24.50 3.66 1.39
N ALA A 307 -24.04 4.79 1.92
CA ALA A 307 -22.71 5.32 1.56
C ALA A 307 -21.57 4.35 1.97
N TRP A 308 -21.76 3.55 3.00
CA TRP A 308 -20.86 2.47 3.36
C TRP A 308 -20.74 1.44 2.24
N GLY A 309 -21.87 1.04 1.64
CA GLY A 309 -21.90 0.15 0.47
C GLY A 309 -21.21 0.76 -0.75
N ALA A 310 -21.46 2.04 -1.03
CA ALA A 310 -20.80 2.77 -2.11
C ALA A 310 -19.28 2.85 -1.93
N TYR A 311 -18.80 3.16 -0.72
CA TYR A 311 -17.36 3.15 -0.41
C TYR A 311 -16.76 1.76 -0.55
N ASN A 312 -17.44 0.72 -0.06
CA ASN A 312 -17.00 -0.67 -0.19
C ASN A 312 -17.00 -1.17 -1.64
N ALA A 313 -17.81 -0.61 -2.54
CA ALA A 313 -17.73 -0.91 -3.97
C ALA A 313 -16.37 -0.53 -4.55
N VAL A 314 -15.86 0.64 -4.17
CA VAL A 314 -14.56 1.14 -4.63
C VAL A 314 -13.41 0.33 -4.02
N THR A 315 -13.42 0.14 -2.71
CA THR A 315 -12.35 -0.60 -2.02
C THR A 315 -12.32 -2.07 -2.43
N GLY A 316 -13.49 -2.68 -2.62
CA GLY A 316 -13.64 -4.03 -3.11
C GLY A 316 -13.17 -4.21 -4.55
N PHE A 317 -13.44 -3.25 -5.43
CA PHE A 317 -12.92 -3.26 -6.79
C PHE A 317 -11.37 -3.31 -6.78
N TYR A 318 -10.71 -2.43 -6.02
CA TYR A 318 -9.25 -2.42 -5.95
C TYR A 318 -8.68 -3.64 -5.23
N SER A 319 -9.38 -4.15 -4.23
CA SER A 319 -8.94 -5.31 -3.47
C SER A 319 -9.19 -6.65 -4.18
N ASN A 320 -10.22 -6.77 -5.00
CA ASN A 320 -10.68 -8.09 -5.48
C ASN A 320 -10.89 -8.20 -7.00
N VAL A 321 -10.93 -7.06 -7.73
CA VAL A 321 -11.23 -7.06 -9.17
C VAL A 321 -10.06 -6.51 -9.99
N ALA A 322 -9.41 -5.45 -9.52
CA ALA A 322 -8.31 -4.81 -10.25
C ALA A 322 -7.18 -5.80 -10.54
N ASN A 323 -6.76 -5.85 -11.80
CA ASN A 323 -5.74 -6.79 -12.27
C ASN A 323 -4.33 -6.34 -11.88
N LEU A 324 -4.05 -6.43 -10.58
CA LEU A 324 -2.74 -6.19 -10.00
C LEU A 324 -2.33 -7.43 -9.20
N SER A 325 -1.08 -7.82 -9.25
CA SER A 325 -0.57 -8.99 -8.54
C SER A 325 0.74 -8.69 -7.82
N GLY A 326 1.06 -9.50 -6.82
CA GLY A 326 2.33 -9.49 -6.12
C GLY A 326 2.67 -8.11 -5.51
N GLU A 327 3.92 -7.71 -5.67
CA GLU A 327 4.47 -6.45 -5.14
C GLU A 327 3.71 -5.22 -5.62
N LYS A 328 3.40 -5.15 -6.94
CA LYS A 328 2.68 -4.01 -7.53
C LYS A 328 1.29 -3.82 -6.92
N ARG A 329 0.62 -4.91 -6.57
CA ARG A 329 -0.67 -4.86 -5.90
C ARG A 329 -0.53 -4.29 -4.50
N MET A 330 0.39 -4.83 -3.70
CA MET A 330 0.60 -4.39 -2.32
C MET A 330 1.05 -2.93 -2.27
N ASP A 331 2.00 -2.54 -3.12
CA ASP A 331 2.45 -1.16 -3.21
C ASP A 331 1.31 -0.20 -3.62
N SER A 332 0.50 -0.56 -4.61
CA SER A 332 -0.65 0.24 -5.05
C SER A 332 -1.72 0.40 -3.97
N LEU A 333 -2.04 -0.67 -3.24
CA LEU A 333 -3.05 -0.66 -2.19
C LEU A 333 -2.60 0.06 -0.93
N LEU A 334 -1.33 -0.05 -0.54
CA LEU A 334 -0.82 0.54 0.70
C LEU A 334 -0.34 1.98 0.53
N TYR A 335 0.30 2.29 -0.60
CA TYR A 335 1.02 3.56 -0.75
C TYR A 335 0.76 4.27 -2.09
N GLY A 336 0.21 3.57 -3.07
CA GLY A 336 0.15 4.00 -4.46
C GLY A 336 -1.20 4.52 -4.92
N SER A 337 -1.47 4.31 -6.21
CA SER A 337 -2.65 4.88 -6.89
C SER A 337 -3.98 4.36 -6.35
N ALA A 338 -4.09 3.08 -6.02
CA ALA A 338 -5.31 2.53 -5.45
C ALA A 338 -5.62 3.15 -4.08
N ASN A 339 -4.59 3.26 -3.19
CA ASN A 339 -4.73 3.93 -1.90
C ASN A 339 -5.24 5.37 -2.05
N ASN A 340 -4.67 6.13 -3.00
CA ASN A 340 -5.09 7.52 -3.25
C ASN A 340 -6.56 7.61 -3.71
N VAL A 341 -7.01 6.67 -4.57
CA VAL A 341 -8.41 6.65 -5.00
C VAL A 341 -9.33 6.24 -3.85
N MET A 342 -8.98 5.24 -3.07
CA MET A 342 -9.76 4.82 -1.91
C MET A 342 -9.89 5.94 -0.85
N ASN A 343 -8.84 6.74 -0.63
CA ASN A 343 -8.89 7.93 0.22
C ASN A 343 -9.84 9.00 -0.32
N ARG A 344 -9.78 9.29 -1.63
CA ARG A 344 -10.72 10.22 -2.26
C ARG A 344 -12.15 9.70 -2.19
N ALA A 345 -12.35 8.39 -2.38
CA ALA A 345 -13.65 7.74 -2.27
C ALA A 345 -14.26 7.92 -0.88
N LEU A 346 -13.47 7.73 0.17
CA LEU A 346 -13.91 7.95 1.54
C LEU A 346 -14.36 9.39 1.78
N ASN A 347 -13.54 10.37 1.35
CA ASN A 347 -13.88 11.80 1.49
C ASN A 347 -15.12 12.19 0.69
N LEU A 348 -15.27 11.65 -0.53
CA LEU A 348 -16.42 11.93 -1.38
C LEU A 348 -17.72 11.34 -0.81
N ALA A 349 -17.66 10.14 -0.23
CA ALA A 349 -18.81 9.52 0.41
C ALA A 349 -19.41 10.39 1.54
N PHE A 350 -18.57 11.19 2.21
CA PHE A 350 -19.04 12.18 3.19
C PHE A 350 -19.57 13.46 2.54
N ALA A 351 -18.93 13.93 1.48
CA ALA A 351 -19.33 15.18 0.83
C ALA A 351 -20.70 15.08 0.11
N GLU A 352 -21.05 13.90 -0.40
CA GLU A 352 -22.37 13.66 -1.01
C GLU A 352 -23.49 13.40 0.03
N ALA A 353 -23.11 13.32 1.31
CA ALA A 353 -24.00 13.09 2.43
C ALA A 353 -24.49 14.40 3.09
N VAL A 354 -23.94 15.53 2.70
CA VAL A 354 -24.29 16.88 3.16
C VAL A 354 -24.99 17.64 2.04
#